data_5e0e19d36afbf258d9f577f35797e856
#
_entry.id   5e0e19d36afbf258d9f577f35797e856
#
_cell.length_a   1.000
_cell.length_b   1.000
_cell.length_c   1.000
_cell.angle_alpha   90.00
_cell.angle_beta   90.00
_cell.angle_gamma   90.00
#
_symmetry.space_group_name_H-M   'P 1'
#
loop_
_entity.id
_entity.type
_entity.pdbx_description
1 polymer ?
#
loop_
_entity_poly.entity_id
_entity_poly.type
_entity_poly.pdbx_seq_one_letter_code
_entity_poly.pdbx_strand_id
1 'polypeptide(L)'
;ALVRGEDSYVWDAEGNRYLDLFPGWGCGLLGHCPGPVVEAVREQLGLLIHVPNTWHTELQGRWAEALSTRSFGGQAFFCNSGTEANEAAIKLVRLHSTPKRRYKIITFEGSFHGRTLGSTTATAQPKYHEGLGPLMAGFVYAPFGDLDAVARLIGEDTAAIMIEPIQGEGGVRIPPDGFLAGLRKLADEND
;
A
#
# COMPACT_ATOMS: atom_id res chain seq x y z
N ALA A 1 9.97 14.28 24.05
CA ALA A 1 10.51 13.53 22.90
C ALA A 1 10.63 12.06 23.26
N LEU A 2 10.25 11.13 22.35
CA LEU A 2 10.43 9.70 22.57
C LEU A 2 11.88 9.31 22.26
N VAL A 3 12.49 8.50 23.13
CA VAL A 3 13.91 8.14 23.06
C VAL A 3 14.17 6.64 23.11
N ARG A 4 13.17 5.83 23.50
CA ARG A 4 13.29 4.37 23.61
C ARG A 4 11.95 3.73 23.26
N GLY A 5 12.00 2.54 22.65
CA GLY A 5 10.85 1.66 22.44
C GLY A 5 11.22 0.20 22.72
N GLU A 6 10.26 -0.57 23.26
CA GLU A 6 10.40 -1.99 23.53
C GLU A 6 9.00 -2.62 23.54
N ASP A 7 8.79 -3.65 22.72
CA ASP A 7 7.49 -4.29 22.52
C ASP A 7 6.40 -3.26 22.19
N SER A 8 5.37 -3.13 23.02
CA SER A 8 4.27 -2.18 22.85
C SER A 8 4.44 -0.87 23.65
N TYR A 9 5.63 -0.60 24.16
CA TYR A 9 5.88 0.57 24.99
C TYR A 9 6.94 1.50 24.43
N VAL A 10 6.77 2.78 24.69
CA VAL A 10 7.74 3.82 24.38
C VAL A 10 8.03 4.67 25.64
N TRP A 11 9.21 5.29 25.69
CA TRP A 11 9.62 6.18 26.76
C TRP A 11 10.07 7.52 26.21
N ASP A 12 9.70 8.58 26.93
CA ASP A 12 10.19 9.91 26.64
C ASP A 12 11.56 10.18 27.30
N ALA A 13 12.11 11.37 27.03
CA ALA A 13 13.41 11.80 27.57
C ALA A 13 13.39 12.00 29.09
N GLU A 14 12.21 12.19 29.69
CA GLU A 14 12.00 12.33 31.13
C GLU A 14 11.82 10.98 31.84
N GLY A 15 11.80 9.85 31.08
CA GLY A 15 11.67 8.49 31.59
C GLY A 15 10.22 8.02 31.78
N ASN A 16 9.22 8.79 31.35
CA ASN A 16 7.83 8.37 31.41
C ASN A 16 7.55 7.31 30.36
N ARG A 17 6.78 6.27 30.74
CA ARG A 17 6.41 5.14 29.88
C ARG A 17 5.00 5.32 29.34
N TYR A 18 4.83 5.08 28.05
CA TYR A 18 3.53 5.12 27.35
C TYR A 18 3.27 3.79 26.64
N LEU A 19 2.03 3.33 26.67
CA LEU A 19 1.56 2.21 25.84
C LEU A 19 1.27 2.74 24.44
N ASP A 20 1.96 2.21 23.44
CA ASP A 20 1.76 2.55 22.04
C ASP A 20 0.78 1.57 21.38
N LEU A 21 -0.47 1.99 21.23
CA LEU A 21 -1.54 1.19 20.60
C LEU A 21 -1.63 1.41 19.08
N PHE A 22 -0.79 2.29 18.52
CA PHE A 22 -0.79 2.60 17.11
C PHE A 22 0.64 2.77 16.55
N PRO A 23 1.52 1.73 16.72
CA PRO A 23 2.93 1.83 16.40
C PRO A 23 3.16 2.08 14.92
N GLY A 24 3.85 3.21 14.63
CA GLY A 24 4.23 3.55 13.26
C GLY A 24 3.03 3.66 12.28
N TRP A 25 1.91 4.23 12.71
CA TRP A 25 0.68 4.32 11.92
C TRP A 25 0.15 2.94 11.47
N GLY A 26 0.30 1.94 12.33
CA GLY A 26 -0.13 0.57 12.09
C GLY A 26 0.90 -0.30 11.35
N CYS A 27 2.07 0.22 11.00
CA CYS A 27 3.12 -0.56 10.33
C CYS A 27 3.98 -1.38 11.29
N GLY A 28 4.06 -0.99 12.57
CA GLY A 28 4.90 -1.63 13.58
C GLY A 28 4.29 -2.91 14.18
N LEU A 29 3.88 -3.87 13.37
CA LEU A 29 3.15 -5.08 13.79
C LEU A 29 3.90 -5.95 14.81
N LEU A 30 5.22 -5.87 14.85
CA LEU A 30 6.06 -6.66 15.77
C LEU A 30 6.41 -5.91 17.06
N GLY A 31 5.87 -4.69 17.23
CA GLY A 31 6.26 -3.80 18.32
C GLY A 31 7.62 -3.12 18.09
N HIS A 32 8.09 -2.42 19.11
CA HIS A 32 9.35 -1.68 19.07
C HIS A 32 10.55 -2.60 19.33
N CYS A 33 11.58 -2.47 18.51
CA CYS A 33 12.86 -3.16 18.67
C CYS A 33 12.76 -4.68 18.90
N PRO A 34 11.99 -5.46 18.09
CA PRO A 34 11.89 -6.89 18.28
C PRO A 34 13.25 -7.56 18.12
N GLY A 35 13.67 -8.31 19.13
CA GLY A 35 15.02 -8.89 19.25
C GLY A 35 15.52 -9.58 17.99
N PRO A 36 14.78 -10.53 17.39
CA PRO A 36 15.24 -11.23 16.19
C PRO A 36 15.49 -10.30 14.99
N VAL A 37 14.69 -9.23 14.82
CA VAL A 37 14.89 -8.26 13.75
C VAL A 37 16.13 -7.41 14.02
N VAL A 38 16.30 -6.93 15.27
CA VAL A 38 17.46 -6.12 15.66
C VAL A 38 18.76 -6.89 15.45
N GLU A 39 18.83 -8.16 15.86
CA GLU A 39 20.02 -8.98 15.66
C GLU A 39 20.30 -9.25 14.18
N ALA A 40 19.30 -9.60 13.38
CA ALA A 40 19.46 -9.80 11.94
C ALA A 40 19.96 -8.52 11.23
N VAL A 41 19.47 -7.35 11.63
CA VAL A 41 19.94 -6.06 11.08
C VAL A 41 21.38 -5.79 11.49
N ARG A 42 21.75 -6.03 12.75
CA ARG A 42 23.13 -5.86 13.22
C ARG A 42 24.11 -6.72 12.46
N GLU A 43 23.78 -8.00 12.24
CA GLU A 43 24.61 -8.91 11.47
C GLU A 43 24.75 -8.43 10.02
N GLN A 44 23.64 -8.11 9.37
CA GLN A 44 23.62 -7.72 7.95
C GLN A 44 24.36 -6.39 7.70
N LEU A 45 24.34 -5.43 8.64
CA LEU A 45 25.09 -4.17 8.52
C LEU A 45 26.59 -4.38 8.37
N GLY A 46 27.14 -5.46 8.95
CA GLY A 46 28.56 -5.82 8.83
C GLY A 46 28.91 -6.57 7.52
N LEU A 47 27.92 -7.02 6.77
CA LEU A 47 28.11 -7.81 5.55
C LEU A 47 27.89 -6.99 4.28
N LEU A 48 26.69 -6.46 4.10
CA LEU A 48 26.30 -5.73 2.90
C LEU A 48 25.10 -4.83 3.19
N ILE A 49 25.24 -3.51 2.99
CA ILE A 49 24.16 -2.54 3.22
C ILE A 49 23.33 -2.34 1.97
N HIS A 50 23.97 -2.11 0.81
CA HIS A 50 23.27 -1.77 -0.43
C HIS A 50 24.05 -2.17 -1.67
N VAL A 51 23.32 -2.61 -2.68
CA VAL A 51 23.79 -2.74 -4.06
C VAL A 51 22.69 -2.28 -5.02
N PRO A 52 23.01 -1.79 -6.22
CA PRO A 52 22.00 -1.43 -7.22
C PRO A 52 21.26 -2.68 -7.72
N ASN A 53 20.04 -2.49 -8.23
CA ASN A 53 19.15 -3.57 -8.70
C ASN A 53 19.70 -4.41 -9.87
N THR A 54 20.86 -4.04 -10.40
CA THR A 54 21.59 -4.85 -11.41
C THR A 54 22.28 -6.06 -10.80
N TRP A 55 22.37 -6.15 -9.48
CA TRP A 55 22.95 -7.27 -8.74
C TRP A 55 21.89 -8.00 -7.93
N HIS A 56 22.06 -9.30 -7.82
CA HIS A 56 21.20 -10.13 -6.98
C HIS A 56 21.79 -10.26 -5.57
N THR A 57 20.93 -10.24 -4.57
CA THR A 57 21.28 -10.59 -3.19
C THR A 57 20.44 -11.78 -2.73
N GLU A 58 21.02 -12.63 -1.91
CA GLU A 58 20.31 -13.81 -1.39
C GLU A 58 19.07 -13.42 -0.58
N LEU A 59 19.15 -12.37 0.24
CA LEU A 59 18.02 -11.91 1.05
C LEU A 59 16.83 -11.43 0.22
N GLN A 60 17.08 -10.71 -0.89
CA GLN A 60 16.00 -10.32 -1.82
C GLN A 60 15.33 -11.54 -2.43
N GLY A 61 16.13 -12.53 -2.88
CA GLY A 61 15.61 -13.77 -3.48
C GLY A 61 14.74 -14.54 -2.49
N ARG A 62 15.22 -14.77 -1.28
CA ARG A 62 14.48 -15.46 -0.20
C ARG A 62 13.20 -14.72 0.19
N TRP A 63 13.25 -13.40 0.26
CA TRP A 63 12.07 -12.60 0.58
C TRP A 63 11.05 -12.63 -0.55
N ALA A 64 11.49 -12.53 -1.82
CA ALA A 64 10.63 -12.64 -3.00
C ALA A 64 9.93 -14.00 -3.05
N GLU A 65 10.66 -15.10 -2.80
CA GLU A 65 10.12 -16.46 -2.73
C GLU A 65 9.08 -16.59 -1.61
N ALA A 66 9.38 -16.06 -0.42
CA ALA A 66 8.46 -16.10 0.71
C ALA A 66 7.14 -15.35 0.44
N LEU A 67 7.19 -14.23 -0.26
CA LEU A 67 6.00 -13.48 -0.67
C LEU A 67 5.23 -14.22 -1.78
N SER A 68 5.93 -14.67 -2.82
CA SER A 68 5.33 -15.37 -3.96
C SER A 68 4.59 -16.64 -3.54
N THR A 69 5.23 -17.48 -2.72
CA THR A 69 4.65 -18.74 -2.25
C THR A 69 3.48 -18.59 -1.28
N ARG A 70 3.33 -17.43 -0.63
CA ARG A 70 2.24 -17.13 0.32
C ARG A 70 1.14 -16.23 -0.25
N SER A 71 1.23 -15.89 -1.52
CA SER A 71 0.25 -15.06 -2.22
C SER A 71 -0.23 -15.74 -3.50
N PHE A 72 -0.59 -14.99 -4.51
CA PHE A 72 -1.05 -15.49 -5.82
C PHE A 72 0.10 -15.93 -6.76
N GLY A 73 1.34 -15.98 -6.28
CA GLY A 73 2.53 -16.22 -7.12
C GLY A 73 3.02 -14.93 -7.79
N GLY A 74 3.96 -15.07 -8.71
CA GLY A 74 4.49 -13.94 -9.47
C GLY A 74 5.84 -13.42 -8.97
N GLN A 75 6.23 -12.23 -9.41
CA GLN A 75 7.50 -11.60 -9.11
C GLN A 75 7.30 -10.49 -8.07
N ALA A 76 8.28 -10.29 -7.20
CA ALA A 76 8.28 -9.22 -6.21
C ALA A 76 9.06 -8.00 -6.72
N PHE A 77 8.50 -6.82 -6.50
CA PHE A 77 9.17 -5.53 -6.69
C PHE A 77 9.37 -4.89 -5.32
N PHE A 78 10.62 -4.59 -4.97
CA PHE A 78 10.96 -3.98 -3.68
C PHE A 78 11.14 -2.47 -3.82
N CYS A 79 10.61 -1.74 -2.86
CA CYS A 79 10.69 -0.29 -2.77
C CYS A 79 10.76 0.14 -1.29
N ASN A 80 10.97 1.44 -1.03
CA ASN A 80 11.23 1.94 0.32
C ASN A 80 9.95 2.26 1.11
N SER A 81 8.79 2.35 0.43
CA SER A 81 7.56 2.80 1.07
C SER A 81 6.31 2.28 0.34
N GLY A 82 5.17 2.26 1.05
CA GLY A 82 3.89 1.93 0.44
C GLY A 82 3.47 2.88 -0.68
N THR A 83 3.83 4.18 -0.57
CA THR A 83 3.53 5.12 -1.66
C THR A 83 4.31 4.79 -2.93
N GLU A 84 5.59 4.37 -2.82
CA GLU A 84 6.37 3.91 -3.97
C GLU A 84 5.82 2.62 -4.57
N ALA A 85 5.33 1.69 -3.74
CA ALA A 85 4.64 0.48 -4.20
C ALA A 85 3.38 0.84 -4.99
N ASN A 86 2.58 1.77 -4.50
CA ASN A 86 1.38 2.25 -5.19
C ASN A 86 1.71 2.99 -6.49
N GLU A 87 2.75 3.83 -6.52
CA GLU A 87 3.23 4.47 -7.76
C GLU A 87 3.68 3.43 -8.80
N ALA A 88 4.40 2.39 -8.35
CA ALA A 88 4.80 1.29 -9.23
C ALA A 88 3.59 0.54 -9.79
N ALA A 89 2.57 0.25 -8.96
CA ALA A 89 1.32 -0.38 -9.37
C ALA A 89 0.56 0.49 -10.41
N ILE A 90 0.42 1.80 -10.16
CA ILE A 90 -0.22 2.75 -11.09
C ILE A 90 0.52 2.76 -12.44
N LYS A 91 1.85 2.81 -12.42
CA LYS A 91 2.67 2.78 -13.65
C LYS A 91 2.50 1.44 -14.39
N LEU A 92 2.55 0.32 -13.66
CA LEU A 92 2.42 -1.02 -14.23
C LEU A 92 1.05 -1.20 -14.90
N VAL A 93 -0.04 -0.80 -14.22
CA VAL A 93 -1.40 -0.81 -14.75
C VAL A 93 -1.48 -0.01 -16.05
N ARG A 94 -0.99 1.23 -16.07
CA ARG A 94 -1.03 2.07 -17.27
C ARG A 94 -0.20 1.49 -18.40
N LEU A 95 1.01 0.99 -18.12
CA LEU A 95 1.87 0.36 -19.12
C LEU A 95 1.22 -0.88 -19.72
N HIS A 96 0.69 -1.78 -18.90
CA HIS A 96 0.00 -2.99 -19.32
C HIS A 96 -1.24 -2.68 -20.17
N SER A 97 -1.98 -1.65 -19.81
CA SER A 97 -3.24 -1.28 -20.45
C SER A 97 -3.10 -0.35 -21.67
N THR A 98 -1.87 0.12 -21.98
CA THR A 98 -1.59 0.99 -23.12
C THR A 98 -2.09 0.45 -24.46
N PRO A 99 -1.92 -0.85 -24.82
CA PRO A 99 -2.42 -1.38 -26.09
C PRO A 99 -3.93 -1.28 -26.24
N LYS A 100 -4.65 -1.31 -25.11
CA LYS A 100 -6.12 -1.19 -25.05
C LYS A 100 -6.59 0.26 -24.86
N ARG A 101 -5.68 1.24 -24.79
CA ARG A 101 -5.95 2.66 -24.49
C ARG A 101 -6.69 2.87 -23.17
N ARG A 102 -6.50 2.00 -22.20
CA ARG A 102 -7.10 2.10 -20.88
C ARG A 102 -6.12 2.77 -19.92
N TYR A 103 -6.61 3.64 -19.06
CA TYR A 103 -5.77 4.38 -18.11
C TYR A 103 -6.50 4.75 -16.81
N LYS A 104 -7.83 4.62 -16.80
CA LYS A 104 -8.68 4.98 -15.66
C LYS A 104 -8.54 3.94 -14.55
N ILE A 105 -8.32 4.43 -13.35
CA ILE A 105 -8.23 3.63 -12.12
C ILE A 105 -9.36 4.05 -11.20
N ILE A 106 -10.17 3.08 -10.77
CA ILE A 106 -11.23 3.29 -9.79
C ILE A 106 -10.63 3.09 -8.40
N THR A 107 -10.78 4.07 -7.52
CA THR A 107 -10.42 3.99 -6.09
C THR A 107 -11.64 4.27 -5.22
N PHE A 108 -11.51 4.29 -3.89
CA PHE A 108 -12.67 4.34 -3.01
C PHE A 108 -12.63 5.52 -2.06
N GLU A 109 -13.78 6.15 -1.84
CA GLU A 109 -13.94 7.21 -0.86
C GLU A 109 -13.45 6.79 0.53
N GLY A 110 -12.68 7.67 1.17
CA GLY A 110 -12.02 7.40 2.45
C GLY A 110 -10.76 6.56 2.37
N SER A 111 -10.30 6.17 1.17
CA SER A 111 -9.04 5.43 1.01
C SER A 111 -7.80 6.27 1.33
N PHE A 112 -6.70 5.58 1.64
CA PHE A 112 -5.37 6.18 1.76
C PHE A 112 -4.34 5.35 1.02
N HIS A 113 -3.69 5.96 0.02
CA HIS A 113 -2.71 5.27 -0.83
C HIS A 113 -1.30 5.89 -0.79
N GLY A 114 -1.10 6.97 -0.07
CA GLY A 114 0.20 7.63 0.10
C GLY A 114 0.20 9.12 -0.18
N ARG A 115 1.40 9.72 -0.19
CA ARG A 115 1.61 11.18 -0.24
C ARG A 115 2.40 11.68 -1.47
N THR A 116 2.82 10.82 -2.41
CA THR A 116 3.30 11.25 -3.73
C THR A 116 2.12 11.69 -4.60
N LEU A 117 2.34 12.43 -5.68
CA LEU A 117 1.25 13.02 -6.47
C LEU A 117 0.27 11.96 -7.00
N GLY A 118 0.75 10.83 -7.52
CA GLY A 118 -0.11 9.74 -7.98
C GLY A 118 -0.86 9.06 -6.85
N SER A 119 -0.16 8.70 -5.78
CA SER A 119 -0.77 8.07 -4.61
C SER A 119 -1.74 9.01 -3.87
N THR A 120 -1.44 10.32 -3.80
CA THR A 120 -2.36 11.32 -3.25
C THR A 120 -3.60 11.45 -4.12
N THR A 121 -3.45 11.45 -5.45
CA THR A 121 -4.61 11.46 -6.35
C THR A 121 -5.46 10.20 -6.17
N ALA A 122 -4.85 9.03 -5.99
CA ALA A 122 -5.56 7.78 -5.71
C ALA A 122 -6.29 7.80 -4.35
N THR A 123 -5.78 8.56 -3.37
CA THR A 123 -6.36 8.76 -2.05
C THR A 123 -7.64 9.59 -2.15
N ALA A 124 -8.81 8.97 -1.99
CA ALA A 124 -10.09 9.64 -2.15
C ALA A 124 -10.54 10.35 -0.86
N GLN A 125 -9.75 11.32 -0.42
CA GLN A 125 -10.02 12.17 0.74
C GLN A 125 -9.69 13.62 0.37
N PRO A 126 -10.70 14.52 0.21
CA PRO A 126 -10.50 15.91 -0.25
C PRO A 126 -9.47 16.70 0.55
N LYS A 127 -9.38 16.47 1.87
CA LYS A 127 -8.40 17.15 2.75
C LYS A 127 -6.93 16.98 2.31
N TYR A 128 -6.62 15.89 1.59
CA TYR A 128 -5.26 15.62 1.07
C TYR A 128 -5.04 16.19 -0.32
N HIS A 129 -6.09 16.68 -0.98
CA HIS A 129 -6.00 17.27 -2.32
C HIS A 129 -5.87 18.80 -2.29
N GLU A 130 -6.21 19.44 -1.17
CA GLU A 130 -6.17 20.89 -1.03
C GLU A 130 -4.79 21.46 -1.38
N GLY A 131 -4.76 22.43 -2.30
CA GLY A 131 -3.53 23.11 -2.72
C GLY A 131 -2.61 22.30 -3.65
N LEU A 132 -2.97 21.05 -4.01
CA LEU A 132 -2.12 20.18 -4.85
C LEU A 132 -2.58 20.07 -6.31
N GLY A 133 -3.61 20.84 -6.70
CA GLY A 133 -4.11 20.79 -8.08
C GLY A 133 -3.15 21.37 -9.14
N PRO A 134 -3.24 20.90 -10.40
CA PRO A 134 -4.16 19.86 -10.86
C PRO A 134 -3.70 18.44 -10.45
N LEU A 135 -4.64 17.60 -10.04
CA LEU A 135 -4.38 16.21 -9.72
C LEU A 135 -4.11 15.39 -11.00
N MET A 136 -3.53 14.21 -10.85
CA MET A 136 -3.26 13.31 -11.97
C MET A 136 -4.57 12.83 -12.60
N ALA A 137 -4.70 12.99 -13.93
CA ALA A 137 -5.88 12.52 -14.65
C ALA A 137 -6.03 10.99 -14.62
N GLY A 138 -7.28 10.52 -14.70
CA GLY A 138 -7.61 9.12 -14.82
C GLY A 138 -7.92 8.40 -13.51
N PHE A 139 -8.19 9.11 -12.44
CA PHE A 139 -8.73 8.54 -11.22
C PHE A 139 -10.21 8.91 -11.04
N VAL A 140 -11.00 7.94 -10.62
CA VAL A 140 -12.40 8.12 -10.24
C VAL A 140 -12.68 7.42 -8.91
N TYR A 141 -13.61 7.95 -8.14
CA TYR A 141 -13.86 7.50 -6.77
C TYR A 141 -15.25 6.88 -6.67
N ALA A 142 -15.29 5.67 -6.08
CA ALA A 142 -16.53 4.97 -5.77
C ALA A 142 -16.80 4.99 -4.26
N PRO A 143 -18.06 4.97 -3.83
CA PRO A 143 -18.38 4.70 -2.43
C PRO A 143 -17.84 3.33 -2.01
N PHE A 144 -17.20 3.27 -0.82
CA PHE A 144 -16.66 2.02 -0.30
C PHE A 144 -17.78 1.06 0.12
N GLY A 145 -17.80 -0.13 -0.46
CA GLY A 145 -18.83 -1.15 -0.21
C GLY A 145 -20.00 -1.17 -1.20
N ASP A 146 -20.03 -0.30 -2.21
CA ASP A 146 -21.09 -0.24 -3.22
C ASP A 146 -20.61 -0.82 -4.58
N LEU A 147 -20.94 -2.09 -4.84
CA LEU A 147 -20.60 -2.77 -6.10
C LEU A 147 -21.31 -2.17 -7.31
N ASP A 148 -22.55 -1.71 -7.15
CA ASP A 148 -23.32 -1.14 -8.24
C ASP A 148 -22.73 0.21 -8.67
N ALA A 149 -22.23 1.00 -7.72
CA ALA A 149 -21.49 2.23 -8.03
C ALA A 149 -20.21 1.93 -8.81
N VAL A 150 -19.45 0.90 -8.42
CA VAL A 150 -18.26 0.47 -9.15
C VAL A 150 -18.61 0.03 -10.57
N ALA A 151 -19.64 -0.81 -10.74
CA ALA A 151 -20.09 -1.28 -12.05
C ALA A 151 -20.47 -0.13 -12.99
N ARG A 152 -21.11 0.93 -12.47
CA ARG A 152 -21.44 2.13 -13.26
C ARG A 152 -20.23 2.96 -13.68
N LEU A 153 -19.12 2.89 -12.95
CA LEU A 153 -17.88 3.62 -13.26
C LEU A 153 -16.98 2.88 -14.25
N ILE A 154 -17.18 1.57 -14.41
CA ILE A 154 -16.44 0.77 -15.39
C ILE A 154 -16.86 1.22 -16.81
N GLY A 155 -15.85 1.47 -17.65
CA GLY A 155 -16.02 1.85 -19.05
C GLY A 155 -14.84 1.37 -19.88
N GLU A 156 -14.89 1.66 -21.19
CA GLU A 156 -13.85 1.23 -22.14
C GLU A 156 -12.44 1.69 -21.78
N ASP A 157 -12.32 2.81 -21.06
CA ASP A 157 -11.07 3.40 -20.59
C ASP A 157 -10.61 2.89 -19.22
N THR A 158 -11.37 2.01 -18.56
CA THR A 158 -11.05 1.48 -17.23
C THR A 158 -9.94 0.45 -17.32
N ALA A 159 -8.87 0.66 -16.56
CA ALA A 159 -7.68 -0.18 -16.53
C ALA A 159 -7.58 -1.02 -15.25
N ALA A 160 -8.05 -0.52 -14.11
CA ALA A 160 -7.94 -1.23 -12.82
C ALA A 160 -8.90 -0.70 -11.76
N ILE A 161 -9.08 -1.52 -10.74
CA ILE A 161 -9.65 -1.16 -9.44
C ILE A 161 -8.55 -1.26 -8.39
N MET A 162 -8.36 -0.20 -7.61
CA MET A 162 -7.36 -0.14 -6.52
C MET A 162 -8.06 0.06 -5.20
N ILE A 163 -7.85 -0.85 -4.25
CA ILE A 163 -8.60 -0.90 -2.99
C ILE A 163 -7.72 -1.33 -1.82
N GLU A 164 -8.02 -0.78 -0.63
CA GLU A 164 -7.63 -1.35 0.66
C GLU A 164 -8.68 -2.41 1.04
N PRO A 165 -8.29 -3.66 1.32
CA PRO A 165 -9.26 -4.68 1.78
C PRO A 165 -9.97 -4.28 3.08
N ILE A 166 -9.27 -3.57 3.94
CA ILE A 166 -9.78 -2.87 5.13
C ILE A 166 -9.18 -1.46 5.06
N GLN A 167 -10.01 -0.43 5.01
CA GLN A 167 -9.50 0.94 5.03
C GLN A 167 -8.94 1.25 6.42
N GLY A 168 -7.63 1.48 6.53
CA GLY A 168 -6.94 1.74 7.79
C GLY A 168 -7.09 3.19 8.23
N GLU A 169 -6.45 4.11 7.52
CA GLU A 169 -6.46 5.56 7.84
C GLU A 169 -7.85 6.18 7.74
N GLY A 170 -8.71 5.64 6.88
CA GLY A 170 -10.10 6.06 6.75
C GLY A 170 -11.03 5.66 7.91
N GLY A 171 -10.50 5.04 8.99
CA GLY A 171 -11.25 4.74 10.21
C GLY A 171 -11.51 3.24 10.45
N VAL A 172 -10.60 2.36 10.03
CA VAL A 172 -10.69 0.88 10.16
C VAL A 172 -12.03 0.37 9.63
N ARG A 173 -12.33 0.72 8.38
CA ARG A 173 -13.60 0.37 7.74
C ARG A 173 -13.49 -0.98 7.04
N ILE A 174 -14.34 -1.93 7.45
CA ILE A 174 -14.46 -3.26 6.85
C ILE A 174 -15.56 -3.21 5.79
N PRO A 175 -15.34 -3.72 4.57
CA PRO A 175 -16.37 -3.74 3.55
C PRO A 175 -17.46 -4.78 3.88
N PRO A 176 -18.67 -4.67 3.30
CA PRO A 176 -19.70 -5.69 3.41
C PRO A 176 -19.22 -7.07 2.90
N ASP A 177 -19.80 -8.13 3.45
CA ASP A 177 -19.53 -9.50 2.98
C ASP A 177 -19.77 -9.62 1.47
N GLY A 178 -18.85 -10.32 0.80
CA GLY A 178 -18.92 -10.53 -0.64
C GLY A 178 -18.43 -9.36 -1.51
N PHE A 179 -18.17 -8.18 -0.94
CA PHE A 179 -17.76 -7.01 -1.73
C PHE A 179 -16.45 -7.24 -2.50
N LEU A 180 -15.40 -7.76 -1.83
CA LEU A 180 -14.12 -8.03 -2.49
C LEU A 180 -14.23 -9.11 -3.57
N ALA A 181 -15.01 -10.15 -3.33
CA ALA A 181 -15.29 -11.18 -4.33
C ALA A 181 -16.09 -10.61 -5.52
N GLY A 182 -17.03 -9.71 -5.25
CA GLY A 182 -17.79 -8.99 -6.29
C GLY A 182 -16.89 -8.09 -7.15
N LEU A 183 -15.94 -7.36 -6.53
CA LEU A 183 -14.95 -6.57 -7.26
C LEU A 183 -14.06 -7.45 -8.15
N ARG A 184 -13.61 -8.62 -7.63
CA ARG A 184 -12.82 -9.57 -8.42
C ARG A 184 -13.61 -10.04 -9.64
N LYS A 185 -14.90 -10.40 -9.44
CA LYS A 185 -15.79 -10.80 -10.53
C LYS A 185 -15.97 -9.69 -11.56
N LEU A 186 -16.26 -8.45 -11.14
CA LEU A 186 -16.35 -7.30 -12.04
C LEU A 186 -15.08 -7.09 -12.85
N ALA A 187 -13.91 -7.24 -12.21
CA ALA A 187 -12.63 -7.10 -12.91
C ALA A 187 -12.42 -8.22 -13.95
N ASP A 188 -12.76 -9.47 -13.62
CA ASP A 188 -12.62 -10.62 -14.53
C ASP A 188 -13.60 -10.51 -15.74
N GLU A 189 -14.79 -9.97 -15.54
CA GLU A 189 -15.79 -9.78 -16.60
C GLU A 189 -15.45 -8.62 -17.56
N ASN A 190 -14.60 -7.69 -17.15
CA ASN A 190 -14.25 -6.49 -17.93
C ASN A 190 -12.78 -6.44 -18.37
N ASP A 191 -12.00 -7.52 -18.08
CA ASP A 191 -10.59 -7.67 -18.48
C ASP A 191 -9.72 -6.53 -17.94
#